data_28c9c5bd4376f0e5bfaeee33e85ed603
#
_entry.id   28c9c5bd4376f0e5bfaeee33e85ed603
#
_cell.length_a   1.000
_cell.length_b   1.000
_cell.length_c   1.000
_cell.angle_alpha   90.00
_cell.angle_beta   90.00
_cell.angle_gamma   90.00
#
_symmetry.space_group_name_H-M   'P 1'
#
loop_
_entity.id
_entity.type
_entity.pdbx_description
1 polymer ?
#
loop_
_entity_poly.entity_id
_entity_poly.type
_entity_poly.pdbx_seq_one_letter_code
_entity_poly.pdbx_strand_id
1 'polypeptide(L)'
;MRKDIFMKKLTADFEDDMEKIRQGKEKQDKVLHKAQNVLKKLLKEFRKKEKLVGKEIIKSVRETQEIHNYVGKCRKCKEGKLMIRFGKFGKFIGCDKYPDCKNIFKLPHGMVRGTDKECNTCKFPKVQVIAKGKRPREDCINPSCSSKIGG
;
A
#
# COMPACT_ATOMS: atom_id res chain seq x y z
N MET A 1 -22.44 0.83 -7.76
CA MET A 1 -23.74 1.30 -8.34
C MET A 1 -24.88 1.45 -7.34
N ARG A 2 -25.11 0.58 -6.35
CA ARG A 2 -26.22 0.77 -5.36
C ARG A 2 -25.98 1.82 -4.27
N LYS A 3 -24.72 2.10 -3.91
CA LYS A 3 -24.38 3.09 -2.85
C LYS A 3 -24.61 4.54 -3.29
N ASP A 4 -24.30 4.87 -4.53
CA ASP A 4 -24.46 6.24 -5.05
C ASP A 4 -25.92 6.65 -5.16
N ILE A 5 -26.81 5.70 -5.52
CA ILE A 5 -28.25 5.92 -5.59
C ILE A 5 -28.85 6.16 -4.20
N PHE A 6 -28.37 5.41 -3.19
CA PHE A 6 -28.81 5.57 -1.80
C PHE A 6 -28.41 6.93 -1.22
N MET A 7 -27.18 7.39 -1.48
CA MET A 7 -26.70 8.70 -1.03
C MET A 7 -27.46 9.84 -1.68
N LYS A 8 -27.70 9.79 -2.99
CA LYS A 8 -28.51 10.80 -3.71
C LYS A 8 -29.94 10.91 -3.18
N LYS A 9 -30.59 9.76 -2.94
CA LYS A 9 -31.94 9.74 -2.38
C LYS A 9 -31.98 10.30 -0.97
N LEU A 10 -31.01 9.96 -0.13
CA LEU A 10 -30.92 10.47 1.24
C LEU A 10 -30.75 11.99 1.29
N THR A 11 -29.92 12.54 0.40
CA THR A 11 -29.71 13.99 0.30
C THR A 11 -31.00 14.69 -0.14
N ALA A 12 -31.66 14.19 -1.16
CA ALA A 12 -32.95 14.75 -1.64
C ALA A 12 -34.04 14.71 -0.56
N ASP A 13 -34.16 13.61 0.20
CA ASP A 13 -35.12 13.49 1.30
C ASP A 13 -34.86 14.54 2.41
N PHE A 14 -33.60 14.88 2.70
CA PHE A 14 -33.28 15.94 3.67
C PHE A 14 -33.46 17.33 3.11
N GLU A 15 -33.23 17.58 1.83
CA GLU A 15 -33.53 18.84 1.16
C GLU A 15 -35.03 19.14 1.24
N ASP A 16 -35.89 18.15 0.95
CA ASP A 16 -37.35 18.28 1.09
C ASP A 16 -37.77 18.55 2.55
N ASP A 17 -37.14 17.86 3.52
CA ASP A 17 -37.44 18.08 4.93
C ASP A 17 -37.05 19.51 5.39
N MET A 18 -35.90 20.03 4.89
CA MET A 18 -35.48 21.41 5.14
C MET A 18 -36.44 22.44 4.56
N GLU A 19 -36.96 22.19 3.36
CA GLU A 19 -37.96 23.08 2.74
C GLU A 19 -39.28 23.07 3.52
N LYS A 20 -39.72 21.93 4.05
CA LYS A 20 -40.90 21.83 4.93
C LYS A 20 -40.72 22.60 6.23
N ILE A 21 -39.51 22.60 6.83
CA ILE A 21 -39.22 23.46 7.99
C ILE A 21 -39.35 24.94 7.63
N ARG A 22 -38.80 25.36 6.48
CA ARG A 22 -38.84 26.74 5.98
C ARG A 22 -40.27 27.24 5.75
N GLN A 23 -41.14 26.32 5.31
CA GLN A 23 -42.56 26.58 5.10
C GLN A 23 -43.40 26.50 6.40
N GLY A 24 -42.79 26.19 7.55
CA GLY A 24 -43.48 26.02 8.82
C GLY A 24 -44.34 24.77 8.93
N LYS A 25 -44.22 23.82 7.98
CA LYS A 25 -44.98 22.57 7.93
C LYS A 25 -44.40 21.43 8.77
N GLU A 26 -43.12 21.53 9.16
CA GLU A 26 -42.43 20.54 9.97
C GLU A 26 -41.61 21.22 11.06
N LYS A 27 -41.47 20.56 12.23
CA LYS A 27 -40.64 21.05 13.34
C LYS A 27 -39.19 20.62 13.16
N GLN A 28 -38.24 21.55 13.41
CA GLN A 28 -36.79 21.31 13.30
C GLN A 28 -36.33 20.12 14.10
N ASP A 29 -36.81 19.95 15.35
CA ASP A 29 -36.41 18.81 16.21
C ASP A 29 -36.70 17.45 15.59
N LYS A 30 -37.82 17.32 14.89
CA LYS A 30 -38.23 16.07 14.25
C LYS A 30 -37.28 15.67 13.13
N VAL A 31 -36.85 16.65 12.31
CA VAL A 31 -35.88 16.41 11.24
C VAL A 31 -34.50 16.10 11.80
N LEU A 32 -34.10 16.77 12.90
CA LEU A 32 -32.84 16.47 13.60
C LEU A 32 -32.84 15.04 14.16
N HIS A 33 -33.92 14.60 14.80
CA HIS A 33 -34.05 13.22 15.26
C HIS A 33 -34.00 12.20 14.13
N LYS A 34 -34.63 12.50 12.99
CA LYS A 34 -34.55 11.66 11.80
C LYS A 34 -33.10 11.51 11.30
N ALA A 35 -32.38 12.64 11.19
CA ALA A 35 -30.97 12.66 10.78
C ALA A 35 -30.06 11.87 11.73
N GLN A 36 -30.25 12.07 13.07
CA GLN A 36 -29.51 11.33 14.08
C GLN A 36 -29.73 9.81 13.97
N ASN A 37 -30.99 9.38 13.74
CA ASN A 37 -31.31 7.96 13.59
C ASN A 37 -30.68 7.34 12.34
N VAL A 38 -30.66 8.07 11.23
CA VAL A 38 -29.98 7.65 9.99
C VAL A 38 -28.48 7.51 10.26
N LEU A 39 -27.85 8.50 10.87
CA LEU A 39 -26.42 8.46 11.21
C LEU A 39 -26.08 7.31 12.15
N LYS A 40 -26.89 7.09 13.21
CA LYS A 40 -26.71 5.94 14.14
C LYS A 40 -26.77 4.60 13.41
N LYS A 41 -27.69 4.42 12.46
CA LYS A 41 -27.78 3.20 11.64
C LYS A 41 -26.54 3.02 10.76
N LEU A 42 -26.12 4.07 10.05
CA LEU A 42 -24.93 4.04 9.19
C LEU A 42 -23.67 3.72 9.99
N LEU A 43 -23.48 4.35 11.15
CA LEU A 43 -22.33 4.10 12.02
C LEU A 43 -22.31 2.66 12.56
N LYS A 44 -23.48 2.10 12.93
CA LYS A 44 -23.57 0.70 13.36
C LYS A 44 -23.20 -0.27 12.24
N GLU A 45 -23.66 -0.02 11.02
CA GLU A 45 -23.28 -0.84 9.86
C GLU A 45 -21.79 -0.70 9.52
N PHE A 46 -21.25 0.50 9.58
CA PHE A 46 -19.84 0.75 9.38
C PHE A 46 -18.97 -0.02 10.38
N ARG A 47 -19.28 0.08 11.68
CA ARG A 47 -18.55 -0.67 12.72
C ARG A 47 -18.58 -2.19 12.53
N LYS A 48 -19.68 -2.74 12.04
CA LYS A 48 -19.76 -4.19 11.71
C LYS A 48 -18.83 -4.58 10.58
N LYS A 49 -18.63 -3.70 9.61
CA LYS A 49 -17.80 -3.96 8.41
C LYS A 49 -16.34 -3.51 8.58
N GLU A 50 -16.04 -2.64 9.54
CA GLU A 50 -14.72 -2.07 9.79
C GLU A 50 -13.62 -3.13 9.90
N LYS A 51 -13.87 -4.19 10.67
CA LYS A 51 -12.90 -5.29 10.85
C LYS A 51 -12.66 -6.09 9.57
N LEU A 52 -13.68 -6.25 8.72
CA LEU A 52 -13.55 -6.95 7.43
C LEU A 52 -12.78 -6.10 6.43
N VAL A 53 -13.18 -4.84 6.28
CA VAL A 53 -12.50 -3.88 5.40
C VAL A 53 -11.06 -3.67 5.83
N GLY A 54 -10.80 -3.55 7.15
CA GLY A 54 -9.45 -3.44 7.67
C GLY A 54 -8.57 -4.65 7.32
N LYS A 55 -9.11 -5.87 7.44
CA LYS A 55 -8.38 -7.09 7.05
C LYS A 55 -8.07 -7.13 5.55
N GLU A 56 -9.02 -6.77 4.70
CA GLU A 56 -8.82 -6.73 3.24
C GLU A 56 -7.79 -5.68 2.84
N ILE A 57 -7.83 -4.48 3.44
CA ILE A 57 -6.83 -3.43 3.20
C ILE A 57 -5.44 -3.91 3.62
N ILE A 58 -5.29 -4.48 4.82
CA ILE A 58 -4.00 -4.99 5.31
C ILE A 58 -3.48 -6.09 4.39
N LYS A 59 -4.34 -6.98 3.91
CA LYS A 59 -3.96 -8.04 2.96
C LYS A 59 -3.45 -7.44 1.65
N SER A 60 -4.18 -6.52 1.04
CA SER A 60 -3.79 -5.86 -0.21
C SER A 60 -2.49 -5.07 -0.08
N VAL A 61 -2.28 -4.39 1.06
CA VAL A 61 -1.03 -3.66 1.35
C VAL A 61 0.14 -4.64 1.47
N ARG A 62 -0.03 -5.77 2.17
CA ARG A 62 1.01 -6.78 2.29
C ARG A 62 1.39 -7.39 0.94
N GLU A 63 0.42 -7.78 0.13
CA GLU A 63 0.63 -8.31 -1.22
C GLU A 63 1.41 -7.31 -2.10
N THR A 64 1.03 -6.04 -2.05
CA THR A 64 1.73 -4.97 -2.78
C THR A 64 3.16 -4.78 -2.27
N GLN A 65 3.36 -4.82 -0.94
CA GLN A 65 4.69 -4.73 -0.34
C GLN A 65 5.58 -5.92 -0.70
N GLU A 66 5.04 -7.12 -0.74
CA GLU A 66 5.77 -8.31 -1.16
C GLU A 66 6.26 -8.20 -2.60
N ILE A 67 5.41 -7.72 -3.52
CA ILE A 67 5.79 -7.47 -4.90
C ILE A 67 6.92 -6.43 -4.98
N HIS A 68 6.81 -5.32 -4.25
CA HIS A 68 7.83 -4.28 -4.26
C HIS A 68 9.14 -4.67 -3.55
N ASN A 69 9.05 -5.58 -2.60
CA ASN A 69 10.21 -6.08 -1.85
C ASN A 69 10.92 -7.23 -2.58
N TYR A 70 10.28 -7.88 -3.54
CA TYR A 70 10.92 -8.91 -4.34
C TYR A 70 11.98 -8.30 -5.26
N VAL A 71 13.19 -8.82 -5.20
CA VAL A 71 14.33 -8.31 -5.98
C VAL A 71 14.75 -9.26 -7.10
N GLY A 72 14.61 -10.57 -6.87
CA GLY A 72 14.99 -11.58 -7.85
C GLY A 72 15.36 -12.91 -7.21
N LYS A 73 15.85 -13.86 -8.01
CA LYS A 73 16.29 -15.17 -7.53
C LYS A 73 17.65 -15.09 -6.83
N CYS A 74 17.81 -15.87 -5.77
CA CYS A 74 19.09 -15.98 -5.08
C CYS A 74 20.06 -16.84 -5.89
N ARG A 75 21.20 -16.26 -6.29
CA ARG A 75 22.21 -16.99 -7.06
C ARG A 75 23.06 -17.95 -6.19
N LYS A 76 23.07 -17.76 -4.88
CA LYS A 76 23.86 -18.60 -3.97
C LYS A 76 23.19 -19.97 -3.75
N CYS A 77 21.90 -20.00 -3.41
CA CYS A 77 21.16 -21.24 -3.20
C CYS A 77 20.32 -21.67 -4.40
N LYS A 78 20.16 -20.82 -5.42
CA LYS A 78 19.35 -21.03 -6.65
C LYS A 78 17.84 -21.24 -6.44
N GLU A 79 17.43 -21.64 -5.26
CA GLU A 79 16.05 -21.94 -4.88
C GLU A 79 15.33 -20.76 -4.20
N GLY A 80 16.07 -19.95 -3.43
CA GLY A 80 15.53 -18.84 -2.66
C GLY A 80 15.30 -17.59 -3.48
N LYS A 81 14.50 -16.69 -2.92
CA LYS A 81 14.21 -15.36 -3.45
C LYS A 81 14.95 -14.30 -2.65
N LEU A 82 15.47 -13.30 -3.32
CA LEU A 82 16.06 -12.13 -2.70
C LEU A 82 14.95 -11.12 -2.42
N MET A 83 14.81 -10.71 -1.17
CA MET A 83 13.77 -9.80 -0.69
C MET A 83 14.38 -8.63 0.07
N ILE A 84 13.77 -7.45 -0.07
CA ILE A 84 14.09 -6.30 0.78
C ILE A 84 13.49 -6.56 2.17
N ARG A 85 14.33 -6.55 3.20
CA ARG A 85 13.95 -6.76 4.59
C ARG A 85 14.42 -5.60 5.48
N PHE A 86 13.80 -5.47 6.64
CA PHE A 86 14.20 -4.55 7.68
C PHE A 86 14.99 -5.28 8.76
N GLY A 87 16.16 -4.78 9.09
CA GLY A 87 16.98 -5.27 10.19
C GLY A 87 17.34 -4.17 11.18
N LYS A 88 18.11 -4.51 12.21
CA LYS A 88 18.54 -3.59 13.26
C LYS A 88 19.28 -2.35 12.73
N PHE A 89 20.00 -2.48 11.64
CA PHE A 89 20.80 -1.42 11.01
C PHE A 89 20.16 -0.80 9.75
N GLY A 90 18.85 -1.02 9.56
CA GLY A 90 18.11 -0.50 8.41
C GLY A 90 17.70 -1.56 7.39
N LYS A 91 17.39 -1.13 6.19
CA LYS A 91 16.97 -2.02 5.11
C LYS A 91 18.14 -2.74 4.48
N PHE A 92 17.94 -4.01 4.12
CA PHE A 92 18.93 -4.83 3.41
C PHE A 92 18.22 -5.80 2.46
N ILE A 93 18.94 -6.36 1.50
CA ILE A 93 18.44 -7.45 0.68
C ILE A 93 18.95 -8.75 1.28
N GLY A 94 18.04 -9.68 1.57
CA GLY A 94 18.39 -11.00 2.10
C GLY A 94 17.64 -12.10 1.39
N CYS A 95 18.22 -13.31 1.42
CA CYS A 95 17.53 -14.51 0.92
C CYS A 95 16.41 -14.93 1.87
N ASP A 96 15.29 -15.42 1.33
CA ASP A 96 14.15 -15.93 2.10
C ASP A 96 14.44 -17.27 2.78
N LYS A 97 15.45 -18.01 2.31
CA LYS A 97 15.93 -19.26 2.88
C LYS A 97 16.90 -19.07 4.05
N TYR A 98 16.91 -17.91 4.69
CA TYR A 98 17.67 -17.75 5.94
C TYR A 98 17.04 -18.61 7.05
N PRO A 99 17.81 -19.33 7.88
CA PRO A 99 19.28 -19.27 8.09
C PRO A 99 20.13 -20.13 7.14
N ASP A 100 19.55 -21.01 6.33
CA ASP A 100 20.29 -21.94 5.46
C ASP A 100 21.10 -21.17 4.40
N CYS A 101 20.55 -20.13 3.84
CA CYS A 101 21.21 -19.25 2.91
C CYS A 101 21.45 -17.85 3.52
N LYS A 102 22.70 -17.58 3.89
CA LYS A 102 23.13 -16.29 4.48
C LYS A 102 23.53 -15.26 3.42
N ASN A 103 22.87 -15.27 2.26
CA ASN A 103 23.18 -14.31 1.19
C ASN A 103 22.53 -12.96 1.48
N ILE A 104 23.34 -11.93 1.70
CA ILE A 104 22.91 -10.57 2.11
C ILE A 104 23.62 -9.53 1.27
N PHE A 105 22.88 -8.50 0.83
CA PHE A 105 23.42 -7.34 0.13
C PHE A 105 23.00 -6.05 0.82
N LYS A 106 23.90 -5.08 0.88
CA LYS A 106 23.58 -3.74 1.36
C LYS A 106 22.74 -3.01 0.31
N LEU A 107 21.77 -2.23 0.78
CA LEU A 107 20.96 -1.38 -0.08
C LEU A 107 21.63 -0.01 -0.26
N PRO A 108 21.54 0.59 -1.46
CA PRO A 108 21.88 1.98 -1.66
C PRO A 108 20.97 2.92 -0.86
N HIS A 109 21.45 4.13 -0.57
CA HIS A 109 20.67 5.12 0.15
C HIS A 109 19.48 5.60 -0.71
N GLY A 110 18.30 5.72 -0.08
CA GLY A 110 17.07 6.17 -0.72
C GLY A 110 15.91 5.17 -0.57
N MET A 111 14.81 5.45 -1.27
CA MET A 111 13.73 4.49 -1.39
C MET A 111 14.11 3.46 -2.46
N VAL A 112 14.13 2.20 -2.09
CA VAL A 112 14.51 1.11 -2.99
C VAL A 112 13.32 0.19 -3.23
N ARG A 113 13.11 -0.18 -4.48
CA ARG A 113 12.12 -1.17 -4.92
C ARG A 113 12.79 -2.26 -5.73
N GLY A 114 12.31 -3.48 -5.62
CA GLY A 114 12.72 -4.56 -6.51
C GLY A 114 12.28 -4.29 -7.95
N THR A 115 13.06 -4.78 -8.89
CA THR A 115 12.72 -4.82 -10.32
C THR A 115 12.95 -6.25 -10.81
N ASP A 116 12.15 -6.72 -11.76
CA ASP A 116 12.38 -8.05 -12.37
C ASP A 116 13.52 -8.04 -13.41
N LYS A 117 14.36 -7.00 -13.37
CA LYS A 117 15.44 -6.83 -14.36
C LYS A 117 16.76 -7.36 -13.83
N GLU A 118 17.50 -8.00 -14.71
CA GLU A 118 18.88 -8.45 -14.45
C GLU A 118 19.91 -7.47 -15.01
N CYS A 119 21.08 -7.44 -14.38
CA CYS A 119 22.22 -6.66 -14.86
C CYS A 119 22.82 -7.31 -16.11
N ASN A 120 22.99 -6.56 -17.19
CA ASN A 120 23.56 -7.06 -18.44
C ASN A 120 25.00 -7.56 -18.27
N THR A 121 25.77 -6.96 -17.35
CA THR A 121 27.18 -7.25 -17.13
C THR A 121 27.39 -8.48 -16.23
N CYS A 122 26.72 -8.56 -15.10
CA CYS A 122 26.97 -9.63 -14.11
C CYS A 122 25.75 -10.53 -13.85
N LYS A 123 24.64 -10.31 -14.53
CA LYS A 123 23.39 -11.07 -14.43
C LYS A 123 22.77 -11.11 -13.00
N PHE A 124 23.23 -10.27 -12.08
CA PHE A 124 22.58 -10.07 -10.80
C PHE A 124 21.34 -9.22 -10.94
N PRO A 125 20.32 -9.37 -10.05
CA PRO A 125 19.15 -8.53 -10.07
C PRO A 125 19.50 -7.04 -9.92
N LYS A 126 18.67 -6.18 -10.52
CA LYS A 126 18.72 -4.74 -10.33
C LYS A 126 17.63 -4.29 -9.37
N VAL A 127 17.85 -3.16 -8.74
CA VAL A 127 16.86 -2.46 -7.92
C VAL A 127 16.67 -1.05 -8.42
N GLN A 128 15.45 -0.53 -8.33
CA GLN A 128 15.18 0.86 -8.59
C GLN A 128 15.42 1.68 -7.33
N VAL A 129 16.26 2.70 -7.45
CA VAL A 129 16.59 3.63 -6.36
C VAL A 129 15.93 4.97 -6.65
N ILE A 130 15.12 5.44 -5.71
CA ILE A 130 14.43 6.72 -5.76
C ILE A 130 14.98 7.60 -4.64
N ALA A 131 15.75 8.63 -4.99
CA ALA A 131 16.27 9.61 -4.05
C ALA A 131 15.53 10.94 -4.20
N LYS A 132 15.33 11.66 -3.07
CA LYS A 132 14.64 12.96 -3.08
C LYS A 132 15.33 13.94 -4.03
N GLY A 133 14.57 14.53 -4.94
CA GLY A 133 15.08 15.50 -5.91
C GLY A 133 15.90 14.92 -7.07
N LYS A 134 16.01 13.60 -7.20
CA LYS A 134 16.72 12.95 -8.30
C LYS A 134 15.79 12.04 -9.09
N ARG A 135 16.09 11.83 -10.37
CA ARG A 135 15.34 10.86 -11.19
C ARG A 135 15.58 9.44 -10.67
N PRO A 136 14.56 8.56 -10.70
CA PRO A 136 14.72 7.15 -10.38
C PRO A 136 15.82 6.52 -11.24
N ARG A 137 16.72 5.76 -10.62
CA ARG A 137 17.79 5.03 -11.33
C ARG A 137 17.75 3.54 -10.99
N GLU A 138 18.28 2.72 -11.88
CA GLU A 138 18.42 1.28 -11.68
C GLU A 138 19.87 0.95 -11.31
N ASP A 139 20.04 0.38 -10.11
CA ASP A 139 21.35 -0.02 -9.60
C ASP A 139 21.44 -1.57 -9.50
N CYS A 140 22.58 -2.12 -9.87
CA CYS A 140 22.88 -3.53 -9.65
C CYS A 140 23.13 -3.79 -8.17
N ILE A 141 22.58 -4.88 -7.59
CA ILE A 141 22.80 -5.23 -6.19
C ILE A 141 24.21 -5.76 -5.90
N ASN A 142 24.92 -6.28 -6.90
CA ASN A 142 26.27 -6.79 -6.74
C ASN A 142 27.26 -5.65 -6.46
N PRO A 143 27.95 -5.63 -5.30
CA PRO A 143 28.90 -4.58 -4.98
C PRO A 143 30.11 -4.56 -5.91
N SER A 144 30.53 -5.71 -6.43
CA SER A 144 31.70 -5.85 -7.31
C SER A 144 31.35 -5.77 -8.80
N CYS A 145 30.18 -5.24 -9.14
CA CYS A 145 29.79 -5.11 -10.55
C CYS A 145 30.46 -3.92 -11.22
N SER A 146 31.10 -4.16 -12.35
CA SER A 146 31.75 -3.11 -13.16
C SER A 146 30.79 -2.03 -13.67
N SER A 147 29.47 -2.33 -13.74
CA SER A 147 28.48 -1.30 -14.09
C SER A 147 28.30 -0.21 -13.04
N LYS A 148 28.89 -0.35 -11.84
CA LYS A 148 28.89 0.67 -10.77
C LYS A 148 30.14 1.58 -10.78
N ILE A 149 31.15 1.23 -11.56
CA ILE A 149 32.45 1.93 -11.59
C ILE A 149 32.41 3.14 -12.53
N GLY A 150 31.25 3.74 -12.75
CA GLY A 150 31.11 4.86 -13.70
C GLY A 150 30.07 5.90 -13.30
N GLY A 151 29.81 6.10 -11.98
CA GLY A 151 28.87 7.12 -11.51
C GLY A 151 29.35 7.84 -10.28
#